data_4f5c099b2d6be80b2df34c402f3f6627
#
_entry.id   4f5c099b2d6be80b2df34c402f3f6627
#
_cell.length_a   1.000
_cell.length_b   1.000
_cell.length_c   1.000
_cell.angle_alpha   90.00
_cell.angle_beta   90.00
_cell.angle_gamma   90.00
#
_symmetry.space_group_name_H-M   'P 1'
#
loop_
_entity.id
_entity.type
_entity.pdbx_description
1 polymer ?
#
loop_
_entity_poly.entity_id
_entity_poly.type
_entity_poly.pdbx_seq_one_letter_code
_entity_poly.pdbx_strand_id
1 'polypeptide(L)'
;MNKIIFNLFLLASINAYALPDCPNDQSVKWHNCFGSFYYENLDVYVGEFKDGKRNGQGTYTWANDPYKGDKYVGEFKDGKKNGQGTYTWANDPYKGDKYVGEYKDDKRNGQGTETYANGAKYVGEYKDDKKNGQGTHTWPSGQKYVGEFKDGKKNGQGTHTWPTGQKYVGE
;
A
#
# COMPACT_ATOMS: atom_id res chain seq x y z
N MET A 1 -24.84 31.03 -26.36
CA MET A 1 -23.62 31.57 -25.71
C MET A 1 -23.38 30.84 -24.40
N ASN A 2 -22.60 29.75 -24.44
CA ASN A 2 -22.29 28.97 -23.22
C ASN A 2 -21.07 29.57 -22.53
N LYS A 3 -21.28 30.08 -21.33
CA LYS A 3 -20.18 30.54 -20.47
C LYS A 3 -19.51 29.31 -19.84
N ILE A 4 -18.29 29.03 -20.30
CA ILE A 4 -17.38 28.06 -19.65
C ILE A 4 -16.84 28.76 -18.41
N ILE A 5 -17.24 28.27 -17.24
CA ILE A 5 -16.68 28.69 -15.96
C ILE A 5 -15.37 27.92 -15.75
N PHE A 6 -14.24 28.60 -15.96
CA PHE A 6 -12.93 28.09 -15.54
C PHE A 6 -12.86 28.16 -14.00
N ASN A 7 -13.00 27.00 -13.35
CA ASN A 7 -12.62 26.89 -11.96
C ASN A 7 -11.09 26.95 -11.84
N LEU A 8 -10.61 28.13 -11.49
CA LEU A 8 -9.22 28.36 -11.11
C LEU A 8 -8.99 27.65 -9.76
N PHE A 9 -8.43 26.44 -9.79
CA PHE A 9 -7.89 25.83 -8.59
C PHE A 9 -6.72 26.68 -8.13
N LEU A 10 -6.97 27.49 -7.10
CA LEU A 10 -5.93 28.19 -6.36
C LEU A 10 -5.09 27.09 -5.66
N LEU A 11 -3.94 26.75 -6.23
CA LEU A 11 -2.90 26.00 -5.55
C LEU A 11 -2.39 26.90 -4.43
N ALA A 12 -3.01 26.78 -3.24
CA ALA A 12 -2.39 27.26 -2.03
C ALA A 12 -1.08 26.49 -1.87
N SER A 13 0.03 27.16 -2.15
CA SER A 13 1.36 26.69 -1.77
C SER A 13 1.39 26.66 -0.23
N ILE A 14 1.01 25.49 0.32
CA ILE A 14 1.30 25.19 1.70
C ILE A 14 2.82 25.08 1.73
N ASN A 15 3.50 26.07 2.28
CA ASN A 15 4.89 25.93 2.72
C ASN A 15 4.88 24.87 3.83
N ALA A 16 4.90 23.60 3.44
CA ALA A 16 5.20 22.52 4.37
C ALA A 16 6.66 22.73 4.77
N TYR A 17 6.88 23.34 5.93
CA TYR A 17 8.21 23.35 6.53
C TYR A 17 8.62 21.88 6.69
N ALA A 18 9.71 21.49 6.02
CA ALA A 18 10.28 20.17 6.22
C ALA A 18 10.58 19.99 7.71
N LEU A 19 10.29 18.82 8.24
CA LEU A 19 10.66 18.52 9.62
C LEU A 19 12.18 18.65 9.78
N PRO A 20 12.68 19.12 10.93
CA PRO A 20 14.10 19.14 11.22
C PRO A 20 14.66 17.71 11.22
N ASP A 21 15.98 17.61 11.00
CA ASP A 21 16.67 16.32 11.13
C ASP A 21 16.57 15.80 12.56
N CYS A 22 16.41 14.48 12.70
CA CYS A 22 16.47 13.84 14.01
C CYS A 22 17.89 13.86 14.57
N PRO A 23 18.05 13.86 15.91
CA PRO A 23 19.36 13.75 16.54
C PRO A 23 20.12 12.51 16.06
N ASN A 24 21.46 12.61 15.94
CA ASN A 24 22.29 11.45 15.60
C ASN A 24 22.28 10.36 16.68
N ASP A 25 21.98 10.73 17.92
CA ASP A 25 21.85 9.79 19.03
C ASP A 25 20.50 9.09 18.98
N GLN A 26 20.50 7.80 18.64
CA GLN A 26 19.31 6.96 18.58
C GLN A 26 18.85 6.48 19.97
N SER A 27 19.58 6.72 21.03
CA SER A 27 19.17 6.40 22.39
C SER A 27 18.16 7.41 22.95
N VAL A 28 18.08 8.60 22.37
CA VAL A 28 17.10 9.61 22.76
C VAL A 28 15.77 9.43 22.04
N LYS A 29 14.70 9.87 22.65
CA LYS A 29 13.36 9.81 22.04
C LYS A 29 13.22 10.87 20.94
N TRP A 30 13.16 10.45 19.69
CA TRP A 30 12.95 11.32 18.54
C TRP A 30 11.51 11.85 18.48
N HIS A 31 11.34 13.14 18.24
CA HIS A 31 10.03 13.80 18.22
C HIS A 31 9.98 14.91 17.19
N ASN A 32 8.95 14.90 16.33
CA ASN A 32 8.71 15.88 15.27
C ASN A 32 9.97 16.13 14.41
N CYS A 33 10.59 15.07 13.92
CA CYS A 33 11.82 15.12 13.12
C CYS A 33 11.80 14.07 12.01
N PHE A 34 12.68 14.24 11.03
CA PHE A 34 12.93 13.29 9.95
C PHE A 34 14.32 12.68 10.11
N GLY A 35 14.45 11.36 9.96
CA GLY A 35 15.74 10.71 10.12
C GLY A 35 15.78 9.24 9.71
N SER A 36 16.99 8.66 9.79
CA SER A 36 17.23 7.24 9.51
C SER A 36 17.48 6.50 10.83
N PHE A 37 16.66 5.51 11.11
CA PHE A 37 16.78 4.67 12.30
C PHE A 37 17.20 3.26 11.90
N TYR A 38 18.26 2.76 12.50
CA TYR A 38 18.84 1.43 12.28
C TYR A 38 18.50 0.57 13.48
N TYR A 39 17.72 -0.50 13.24
CA TYR A 39 17.34 -1.43 14.28
C TYR A 39 18.44 -2.48 14.53
N GLU A 40 18.48 -3.08 15.71
CA GLU A 40 19.45 -4.13 16.06
C GLU A 40 19.40 -5.33 15.09
N ASN A 41 18.24 -5.62 14.54
CA ASN A 41 18.04 -6.65 13.52
C ASN A 41 18.41 -6.19 12.10
N LEU A 42 19.12 -5.06 11.97
CA LEU A 42 19.57 -4.45 10.71
C LEU A 42 18.44 -3.91 9.80
N ASP A 43 17.19 -3.98 10.20
CA ASP A 43 16.11 -3.27 9.49
C ASP A 43 16.37 -1.76 9.51
N VAL A 44 15.91 -1.06 8.48
CA VAL A 44 16.10 0.38 8.38
C VAL A 44 14.76 1.07 8.18
N TYR A 45 14.52 2.11 8.98
CA TYR A 45 13.45 3.05 8.71
C TYR A 45 14.02 4.43 8.38
N VAL A 46 13.54 5.04 7.31
CA VAL A 46 13.85 6.43 6.93
C VAL A 46 12.53 7.17 6.80
N GLY A 47 12.32 8.19 7.63
CA GLY A 47 11.05 8.89 7.64
C GLY A 47 10.85 9.78 8.85
N GLU A 48 9.58 10.13 9.04
CA GLU A 48 9.14 11.04 10.10
C GLU A 48 8.95 10.30 11.42
N PHE A 49 9.30 10.97 12.51
CA PHE A 49 9.14 10.48 13.87
C PHE A 49 8.30 11.42 14.71
N LYS A 50 7.46 10.85 15.54
CA LYS A 50 6.73 11.54 16.59
C LYS A 50 6.69 10.68 17.86
N ASP A 51 7.05 11.28 18.98
CA ASP A 51 7.03 10.61 20.30
C ASP A 51 7.80 9.29 20.35
N GLY A 52 8.94 9.20 19.64
CA GLY A 52 9.79 8.03 19.54
C GLY A 52 9.23 6.92 18.64
N LYS A 53 8.18 7.20 17.87
CA LYS A 53 7.53 6.23 16.97
C LYS A 53 7.59 6.73 15.53
N ARG A 54 7.63 5.79 14.58
CA ARG A 54 7.38 6.08 13.17
C ARG A 54 6.02 6.74 13.03
N ASN A 55 5.97 7.90 12.35
CA ASN A 55 4.74 8.67 12.19
C ASN A 55 4.88 9.55 10.95
N GLY A 56 3.81 9.73 10.16
CA GLY A 56 3.89 10.45 8.89
C GLY A 56 4.48 9.60 7.77
N GLN A 57 5.19 10.22 6.83
CA GLN A 57 5.74 9.53 5.66
C GLN A 57 7.06 8.83 5.99
N GLY A 58 7.23 7.61 5.44
CA GLY A 58 8.49 6.90 5.64
C GLY A 58 8.66 5.68 4.74
N THR A 59 9.89 5.18 4.77
CA THR A 59 10.31 3.96 4.11
C THR A 59 10.83 2.99 5.16
N TYR A 60 10.32 1.77 5.17
CA TYR A 60 10.84 0.67 5.98
C TYR A 60 11.40 -0.42 5.06
N THR A 61 12.62 -0.84 5.34
CA THR A 61 13.30 -1.92 4.60
C THR A 61 13.68 -3.02 5.57
N TRP A 62 13.25 -4.24 5.29
CA TRP A 62 13.59 -5.43 6.06
C TRP A 62 14.94 -5.98 5.64
N ALA A 63 15.79 -6.32 6.61
CA ALA A 63 17.15 -6.80 6.37
C ALA A 63 17.29 -8.33 6.49
N ASN A 64 16.31 -9.01 7.10
CA ASN A 64 16.41 -10.43 7.46
C ASN A 64 15.29 -11.27 6.89
N ASP A 65 15.58 -12.55 6.70
CA ASP A 65 14.59 -13.54 6.31
C ASP A 65 13.44 -13.66 7.33
N PRO A 66 12.23 -13.95 6.87
CA PRO A 66 11.82 -14.22 5.48
C PRO A 66 11.52 -12.97 4.64
N TYR A 67 11.74 -11.76 5.16
CA TYR A 67 11.35 -10.48 4.54
C TYR A 67 12.53 -9.70 3.96
N LYS A 68 13.72 -10.31 3.88
CA LYS A 68 14.95 -9.63 3.46
C LYS A 68 14.79 -8.91 2.11
N GLY A 69 14.97 -7.58 2.14
CA GLY A 69 14.84 -6.72 0.97
C GLY A 69 13.41 -6.26 0.68
N ASP A 70 12.39 -6.79 1.38
CA ASP A 70 11.04 -6.25 1.29
C ASP A 70 11.06 -4.76 1.68
N LYS A 71 10.15 -4.00 1.08
CA LYS A 71 10.10 -2.56 1.29
C LYS A 71 8.67 -2.07 1.42
N TYR A 72 8.44 -1.24 2.41
CA TYR A 72 7.22 -0.44 2.51
C TYR A 72 7.56 1.05 2.37
N VAL A 73 6.80 1.78 1.56
CA VAL A 73 6.87 3.23 1.41
C VAL A 73 5.47 3.78 1.59
N GLY A 74 5.27 4.65 2.58
CA GLY A 74 3.94 5.20 2.83
C GLY A 74 3.78 5.79 4.22
N GLU A 75 2.53 5.90 4.62
CA GLU A 75 2.14 6.53 5.87
C GLU A 75 2.29 5.57 7.06
N PHE A 76 2.76 6.16 8.17
CA PHE A 76 2.84 5.51 9.47
C PHE A 76 2.08 6.31 10.52
N LYS A 77 1.50 5.62 11.47
CA LYS A 77 0.88 6.20 12.66
C LYS A 77 1.19 5.34 13.87
N ASP A 78 1.71 5.94 14.91
CA ASP A 78 2.05 5.28 16.18
C ASP A 78 2.91 4.01 16.02
N GLY A 79 3.84 4.03 15.05
CA GLY A 79 4.75 2.93 14.74
C GLY A 79 4.22 1.90 13.75
N LYS A 80 2.96 2.00 13.32
CA LYS A 80 2.31 1.05 12.40
C LYS A 80 2.08 1.64 11.02
N LYS A 81 2.05 0.80 9.98
CA LYS A 81 1.57 1.20 8.64
C LYS A 81 0.11 1.60 8.76
N ASN A 82 -0.22 2.82 8.29
CA ASN A 82 -1.57 3.37 8.40
C ASN A 82 -1.76 4.47 7.36
N GLY A 83 -2.83 4.46 6.58
CA GLY A 83 -3.03 5.35 5.45
C GLY A 83 -2.55 4.75 4.13
N GLN A 84 -2.11 5.57 3.19
CA GLN A 84 -1.68 5.12 1.87
C GLN A 84 -0.25 4.58 1.90
N GLY A 85 -0.03 3.47 1.18
CA GLY A 85 1.30 2.90 1.10
C GLY A 85 1.51 1.93 -0.05
N THR A 86 2.79 1.69 -0.33
CA THR A 86 3.28 0.71 -1.30
C THR A 86 4.13 -0.32 -0.58
N TYR A 87 3.80 -1.60 -0.74
CA TYR A 87 4.63 -2.71 -0.31
C TYR A 87 5.18 -3.45 -1.54
N THR A 88 6.46 -3.75 -1.52
CA THR A 88 7.13 -4.54 -2.57
C THR A 88 7.79 -5.73 -1.93
N TRP A 89 7.46 -6.92 -2.43
CA TRP A 89 8.08 -8.18 -2.00
C TRP A 89 9.36 -8.44 -2.77
N ALA A 90 10.44 -8.75 -2.05
CA ALA A 90 11.76 -9.02 -2.61
C ALA A 90 12.12 -10.50 -2.63
N ASN A 91 11.36 -11.36 -1.92
CA ASN A 91 11.68 -12.76 -1.71
C ASN A 91 10.62 -13.72 -2.26
N ASP A 92 11.06 -14.91 -2.61
CA ASP A 92 10.16 -16.00 -2.99
C ASP A 92 9.22 -16.39 -1.82
N PRO A 93 7.98 -16.82 -2.13
CA PRO A 93 7.39 -17.00 -3.46
C PRO A 93 6.75 -15.73 -4.06
N TYR A 94 6.88 -14.57 -3.42
CA TYR A 94 6.20 -13.32 -3.80
C TYR A 94 7.13 -12.30 -4.46
N LYS A 95 8.36 -12.69 -4.77
CA LYS A 95 9.36 -11.80 -5.36
C LYS A 95 8.84 -11.08 -6.61
N GLY A 96 8.84 -9.74 -6.54
CA GLY A 96 8.34 -8.89 -7.61
C GLY A 96 6.86 -8.52 -7.50
N ASP A 97 6.13 -9.10 -6.55
CA ASP A 97 4.77 -8.66 -6.25
C ASP A 97 4.79 -7.25 -5.63
N LYS A 98 3.73 -6.53 -5.85
CA LYS A 98 3.57 -5.15 -5.34
C LYS A 98 2.13 -4.90 -4.93
N TYR A 99 1.95 -4.30 -3.77
CA TYR A 99 0.67 -3.75 -3.33
C TYR A 99 0.75 -2.23 -3.24
N VAL A 100 -0.27 -1.53 -3.72
CA VAL A 100 -0.46 -0.09 -3.56
C VAL A 100 -1.88 0.13 -3.05
N GLY A 101 -2.04 0.74 -1.89
CA GLY A 101 -3.37 0.96 -1.32
C GLY A 101 -3.35 1.33 0.15
N GLU A 102 -4.52 1.18 0.75
CA GLU A 102 -4.76 1.58 2.12
C GLU A 102 -4.28 0.53 3.13
N TYR A 103 -3.78 1.04 4.24
CA TYR A 103 -3.37 0.28 5.42
C TYR A 103 -4.06 0.80 6.67
N LYS A 104 -4.34 -0.11 7.58
CA LYS A 104 -4.80 0.19 8.94
C LYS A 104 -4.15 -0.79 9.91
N ASP A 105 -3.46 -0.26 10.90
CA ASP A 105 -2.78 -1.04 11.95
C ASP A 105 -1.93 -2.20 11.40
N ASP A 106 -1.01 -1.88 10.47
CA ASP A 106 -0.10 -2.77 9.74
C ASP A 106 -0.76 -3.68 8.68
N LYS A 107 -2.08 -3.74 8.56
CA LYS A 107 -2.81 -4.61 7.64
C LYS A 107 -3.31 -3.83 6.43
N ARG A 108 -3.36 -4.47 5.26
CA ARG A 108 -4.08 -3.97 4.09
C ARG A 108 -5.56 -3.88 4.44
N ASN A 109 -6.16 -2.69 4.24
CA ASN A 109 -7.53 -2.42 4.63
C ASN A 109 -8.06 -1.22 3.83
N GLY A 110 -9.21 -1.35 3.19
CA GLY A 110 -9.73 -0.35 2.25
C GLY A 110 -9.40 -0.68 0.79
N GLN A 111 -9.25 0.32 -0.05
CA GLN A 111 -8.99 0.13 -1.49
C GLN A 111 -7.52 -0.17 -1.77
N GLY A 112 -7.27 -1.10 -2.70
CA GLY A 112 -5.91 -1.44 -3.08
C GLY A 112 -5.77 -2.10 -4.44
N THR A 113 -4.56 -2.02 -4.96
CA THR A 113 -4.11 -2.70 -6.17
C THR A 113 -2.96 -3.62 -5.82
N GLU A 114 -3.09 -4.90 -6.08
CA GLU A 114 -2.03 -5.89 -6.00
C GLU A 114 -1.64 -6.32 -7.42
N THR A 115 -0.38 -6.15 -7.75
CA THR A 115 0.21 -6.59 -9.03
C THR A 115 1.18 -7.72 -8.72
N TYR A 116 0.99 -8.85 -9.37
CA TYR A 116 1.80 -10.05 -9.20
C TYR A 116 2.94 -10.07 -10.20
N ALA A 117 4.07 -10.65 -9.84
CA ALA A 117 5.23 -10.81 -10.72
C ALA A 117 4.92 -11.55 -12.03
N ASN A 118 3.94 -12.44 -12.00
CA ASN A 118 3.47 -13.15 -13.19
C ASN A 118 2.57 -12.31 -14.12
N GLY A 119 2.32 -11.03 -13.80
CA GLY A 119 1.47 -10.11 -14.56
C GLY A 119 -0.01 -10.14 -14.21
N ALA A 120 -0.46 -11.00 -13.28
CA ALA A 120 -1.81 -10.91 -12.76
C ALA A 120 -2.00 -9.62 -11.95
N LYS A 121 -3.25 -9.18 -11.81
CA LYS A 121 -3.59 -7.96 -11.06
C LYS A 121 -4.91 -8.10 -10.34
N TYR A 122 -4.97 -7.62 -9.12
CA TYR A 122 -6.21 -7.41 -8.40
C TYR A 122 -6.39 -5.93 -8.09
N VAL A 123 -7.59 -5.41 -8.28
CA VAL A 123 -8.00 -4.05 -7.88
C VAL A 123 -9.32 -4.18 -7.13
N GLY A 124 -9.37 -3.73 -5.89
CA GLY A 124 -10.59 -3.84 -5.09
C GLY A 124 -10.34 -3.65 -3.61
N GLU A 125 -11.32 -4.08 -2.84
CA GLU A 125 -11.35 -3.91 -1.40
C GLU A 125 -10.53 -4.97 -0.67
N TYR A 126 -9.95 -4.55 0.44
CA TYR A 126 -9.21 -5.38 1.40
C TYR A 126 -9.79 -5.18 2.80
N LYS A 127 -9.78 -6.23 3.58
CA LYS A 127 -10.07 -6.22 5.02
C LYS A 127 -9.13 -7.20 5.72
N ASP A 128 -8.39 -6.71 6.72
CA ASP A 128 -7.46 -7.50 7.51
C ASP A 128 -6.54 -8.40 6.66
N ASP A 129 -5.83 -7.78 5.68
CA ASP A 129 -4.93 -8.39 4.70
C ASP A 129 -5.58 -9.30 3.64
N LYS A 130 -6.89 -9.48 3.65
CA LYS A 130 -7.60 -10.35 2.72
C LYS A 130 -8.41 -9.52 1.72
N LYS A 131 -8.51 -9.99 0.48
CA LYS A 131 -9.48 -9.48 -0.50
C LYS A 131 -10.87 -9.65 0.06
N ASN A 132 -11.66 -8.56 0.04
CA ASN A 132 -13.01 -8.53 0.62
C ASN A 132 -13.84 -7.48 -0.11
N GLY A 133 -15.16 -7.63 -0.18
CA GLY A 133 -16.02 -6.68 -0.90
C GLY A 133 -15.88 -6.78 -2.41
N GLN A 134 -16.03 -5.67 -3.11
CA GLN A 134 -16.00 -5.64 -4.58
C GLN A 134 -14.56 -5.60 -5.11
N GLY A 135 -14.31 -6.35 -6.20
CA GLY A 135 -12.99 -6.35 -6.81
C GLY A 135 -12.95 -6.88 -8.23
N THR A 136 -11.87 -6.57 -8.90
CA THR A 136 -11.52 -7.07 -10.23
C THR A 136 -10.21 -7.83 -10.15
N HIS A 137 -10.23 -9.10 -10.58
CA HIS A 137 -9.01 -9.89 -10.78
C HIS A 137 -8.78 -10.14 -12.26
N THR A 138 -7.61 -9.78 -12.77
CA THR A 138 -7.20 -10.01 -14.16
C THR A 138 -6.03 -10.98 -14.16
N TRP A 139 -6.08 -12.02 -14.96
CA TRP A 139 -5.01 -13.01 -15.14
C TRP A 139 -4.13 -12.66 -16.35
N PRO A 140 -2.88 -13.14 -16.39
CA PRO A 140 -1.98 -12.95 -17.54
C PRO A 140 -2.56 -13.48 -18.87
N SER A 141 -3.41 -14.49 -18.77
CA SER A 141 -4.14 -15.06 -19.92
C SER A 141 -5.18 -14.12 -20.54
N GLY A 142 -5.43 -12.94 -19.92
CA GLY A 142 -6.49 -12.02 -20.32
C GLY A 142 -7.87 -12.34 -19.73
N GLN A 143 -7.99 -13.42 -18.96
CA GLN A 143 -9.21 -13.69 -18.19
C GLN A 143 -9.43 -12.59 -17.16
N LYS A 144 -10.70 -12.30 -16.85
CA LYS A 144 -11.08 -11.28 -15.88
C LYS A 144 -12.27 -11.75 -15.04
N TYR A 145 -12.19 -11.54 -13.74
CA TYR A 145 -13.32 -11.66 -12.83
C TYR A 145 -13.63 -10.30 -12.22
N VAL A 146 -14.90 -9.92 -12.22
CA VAL A 146 -15.43 -8.72 -11.56
C VAL A 146 -16.56 -9.17 -10.66
N GLY A 147 -16.46 -8.94 -9.37
CA GLY A 147 -17.49 -9.39 -8.43
C GLY A 147 -17.04 -9.35 -6.99
N GLU A 148 -17.76 -10.07 -6.17
CA GLU A 148 -17.57 -10.11 -4.74
C GLU A 148 -16.43 -11.03 -4.31
N PHE A 149 -15.74 -10.62 -3.26
CA PHE A 149 -14.72 -11.39 -2.57
C PHE A 149 -15.02 -11.44 -1.06
N LYS A 150 -14.70 -12.55 -0.44
CA LYS A 150 -14.76 -12.73 1.01
C LYS A 150 -13.60 -13.61 1.45
N ASP A 151 -12.87 -13.14 2.47
CA ASP A 151 -11.72 -13.86 3.04
C ASP A 151 -10.70 -14.35 2.00
N GLY A 152 -10.45 -13.53 0.96
CA GLY A 152 -9.48 -13.79 -0.11
C GLY A 152 -10.01 -14.65 -1.26
N LYS A 153 -11.25 -15.15 -1.20
CA LYS A 153 -11.87 -15.99 -2.21
C LYS A 153 -12.97 -15.24 -2.94
N LYS A 154 -13.24 -15.62 -4.20
CA LYS A 154 -14.48 -15.22 -4.89
C LYS A 154 -15.68 -15.70 -4.08
N ASN A 155 -16.67 -14.85 -3.92
CA ASN A 155 -17.87 -15.13 -3.13
C ASN A 155 -19.02 -14.30 -3.67
N GLY A 156 -20.25 -14.84 -3.60
CA GLY A 156 -21.43 -14.13 -4.10
C GLY A 156 -21.39 -13.85 -5.60
N GLN A 157 -22.05 -12.77 -6.01
CA GLN A 157 -22.26 -12.48 -7.42
C GLN A 157 -21.01 -11.96 -8.12
N GLY A 158 -20.76 -12.44 -9.34
CA GLY A 158 -19.67 -11.96 -10.17
C GLY A 158 -19.77 -12.36 -11.63
N THR A 159 -18.95 -11.69 -12.43
CA THR A 159 -18.84 -11.98 -13.86
C THR A 159 -17.41 -12.44 -14.16
N HIS A 160 -17.30 -13.64 -14.71
CA HIS A 160 -16.04 -14.13 -15.29
C HIS A 160 -16.09 -13.95 -16.80
N THR A 161 -15.06 -13.32 -17.36
CA THR A 161 -14.92 -13.11 -18.81
C THR A 161 -13.62 -13.78 -19.28
N TRP A 162 -13.70 -14.55 -20.37
CA TRP A 162 -12.55 -15.17 -21.04
C TRP A 162 -12.09 -14.33 -22.23
N PRO A 163 -10.84 -14.50 -22.69
CA PRO A 163 -10.30 -13.77 -23.87
C PRO A 163 -11.12 -14.01 -25.15
N THR A 164 -11.80 -15.14 -25.25
CA THR A 164 -12.72 -15.49 -26.35
C THR A 164 -13.98 -14.64 -26.38
N GLY A 165 -14.22 -13.81 -25.36
CA GLY A 165 -15.44 -13.03 -25.18
C GLY A 165 -16.56 -13.78 -24.46
N GLN A 166 -16.37 -15.07 -24.16
CA GLN A 166 -17.32 -15.81 -23.33
C GLN A 166 -17.43 -15.19 -21.94
N LYS A 167 -18.64 -15.24 -21.38
CA LYS A 167 -18.93 -14.72 -20.03
C LYS A 167 -19.74 -15.74 -19.24
N TYR A 168 -19.44 -15.83 -17.96
CA TYR A 168 -20.25 -16.48 -16.95
C TYR A 168 -20.65 -15.45 -15.90
N VAL A 169 -21.94 -15.40 -15.56
CA VAL A 169 -22.48 -14.55 -14.49
C VAL A 169 -23.15 -15.46 -13.49
N GLY A 170 -22.77 -15.37 -12.24
CA GLY A 170 -23.34 -16.24 -11.19
C GLY A 170 -22.53 -16.16 -9.90
N GLU A 171 -22.87 -17.07 -9.00
CA GLU A 171 -22.17 -17.24 -7.71
C GLU A 171 -20.95 -18.14 -7.85
#